data_02d2b8ef782994b46cc895ac9c9ea05e
#
_entry.id   02d2b8ef782994b46cc895ac9c9ea05e
#
_cell.length_a   1.000
_cell.length_b   1.000
_cell.length_c   1.000
_cell.angle_alpha   90.00
_cell.angle_beta   90.00
_cell.angle_gamma   90.00
#
_symmetry.space_group_name_H-M   'P 1'
#
loop_
_entity.id
_entity.type
_entity.pdbx_description
1 polymer ?
#
loop_
_entity_poly.entity_id
_entity_poly.type
_entity_poly.pdbx_seq_one_letter_code
_entity_poly.pdbx_strand_id
1 'polypeptide(L)'
;MPLHPFLEKMLAQPGRPEISSGSPSDARAIVAASRTALGKGPELTAVTELQIPTRSGSVSGRLFLPSENPLGVVVYLHGGGWVAGALDDFDTLARNIAHRSECVVVLVDYRLAPEFPFPAGLEDAEDSLRWADGLWSRYSKSRLPLIVGGDSAGANLAIVAVNAL
;
A
#
# COMPACT_ATOMS: atom_id res chain seq x y z
N MET A 1 1.76 5.53 -29.10
CA MET A 1 2.65 6.52 -28.47
C MET A 1 3.99 5.86 -28.21
N PRO A 2 5.13 6.48 -28.53
CA PRO A 2 6.44 5.93 -28.16
C PRO A 2 6.59 5.89 -26.64
N LEU A 3 7.32 4.91 -26.14
CA LEU A 3 7.66 4.83 -24.72
C LEU A 3 8.62 5.96 -24.34
N HIS A 4 8.58 6.36 -23.08
CA HIS A 4 9.59 7.29 -22.56
C HIS A 4 10.98 6.62 -22.64
N PRO A 5 12.06 7.31 -23.07
CA PRO A 5 13.39 6.70 -23.26
C PRO A 5 13.94 5.95 -22.03
N PHE A 6 13.62 6.43 -20.84
CA PHE A 6 13.94 5.72 -19.59
C PHE A 6 13.28 4.33 -19.52
N LEU A 7 11.99 4.25 -19.90
CA LEU A 7 11.24 2.98 -19.88
C LEU A 7 11.74 2.03 -20.95
N GLU A 8 12.06 2.54 -22.15
CA GLU A 8 12.67 1.73 -23.22
C GLU A 8 13.98 1.11 -22.76
N LYS A 9 14.86 1.92 -22.17
CA LYS A 9 16.14 1.44 -21.62
C LYS A 9 15.94 0.41 -20.50
N MET A 10 14.96 0.63 -19.63
CA MET A 10 14.65 -0.29 -18.53
C MET A 10 14.12 -1.63 -19.06
N LEU A 11 13.24 -1.61 -20.04
CA LEU A 11 12.64 -2.81 -20.63
C LEU A 11 13.62 -3.59 -21.51
N ALA A 12 14.61 -2.92 -22.10
CA ALA A 12 15.63 -3.54 -22.93
C ALA A 12 16.73 -4.26 -22.13
N GLN A 13 16.74 -4.17 -20.80
CA GLN A 13 17.74 -4.86 -19.97
C GLN A 13 17.52 -6.38 -20.02
N PRO A 14 18.51 -7.17 -20.50
CA PRO A 14 18.39 -8.61 -20.52
C PRO A 14 18.47 -9.21 -19.12
N GLY A 15 17.82 -10.35 -18.92
CA GLY A 15 17.92 -11.10 -17.65
C GLY A 15 17.16 -10.52 -16.49
N ARG A 16 16.18 -9.63 -16.75
CA ARG A 16 15.28 -9.14 -15.70
C ARG A 16 14.44 -10.30 -15.17
N PRO A 17 14.49 -10.62 -13.86
CA PRO A 17 13.70 -11.70 -13.31
C PRO A 17 12.20 -11.39 -13.44
N GLU A 18 11.43 -12.39 -13.88
CA GLU A 18 9.99 -12.28 -13.92
C GLU A 18 9.42 -12.62 -12.55
N ILE A 19 8.54 -11.77 -12.03
CA ILE A 19 7.91 -11.96 -10.71
C ILE A 19 7.06 -13.24 -10.65
N SER A 20 6.61 -13.73 -11.81
CA SER A 20 5.82 -14.95 -11.96
C SER A 20 6.65 -16.23 -12.12
N SER A 21 7.97 -16.09 -12.30
CA SER A 21 8.87 -17.23 -12.48
C SER A 21 9.56 -17.56 -11.17
N GLY A 22 9.19 -18.64 -10.52
CA GLY A 22 9.83 -19.07 -9.28
C GLY A 22 8.86 -19.28 -8.11
N SER A 23 9.41 -19.29 -6.92
CA SER A 23 8.64 -19.45 -5.68
C SER A 23 8.07 -18.11 -5.17
N PRO A 24 7.11 -18.13 -4.23
CA PRO A 24 6.65 -16.92 -3.54
C PRO A 24 7.79 -16.12 -2.90
N SER A 25 8.81 -16.78 -2.36
CA SER A 25 9.98 -16.11 -1.80
C SER A 25 10.81 -15.39 -2.84
N ASP A 26 10.93 -15.94 -4.05
CA ASP A 26 11.63 -15.28 -5.16
C ASP A 26 10.89 -14.02 -5.60
N ALA A 27 9.56 -14.10 -5.72
CA ALA A 27 8.71 -12.94 -6.03
C ALA A 27 8.87 -11.82 -4.99
N ARG A 28 8.86 -12.15 -3.70
CA ARG A 28 9.08 -11.20 -2.60
C ARG A 28 10.47 -10.58 -2.65
N ALA A 29 11.50 -11.36 -2.95
CA ALA A 29 12.87 -10.86 -3.09
C ALA A 29 13.01 -9.88 -4.27
N ILE A 30 12.35 -10.15 -5.40
CA ILE A 30 12.33 -9.25 -6.57
C ILE A 30 11.69 -7.91 -6.22
N VAL A 31 10.55 -7.91 -5.52
CA VAL A 31 9.88 -6.68 -5.10
C VAL A 31 10.78 -5.91 -4.12
N ALA A 32 11.33 -6.59 -3.11
CA ALA A 32 12.20 -5.98 -2.12
C ALA A 32 13.48 -5.35 -2.71
N ALA A 33 14.02 -5.91 -3.78
CA ALA A 33 15.20 -5.36 -4.46
C ALA A 33 14.98 -3.96 -5.04
N SER A 34 13.74 -3.54 -5.29
CA SER A 34 13.41 -2.22 -5.80
C SER A 34 13.60 -1.08 -4.79
N ARG A 35 13.62 -1.37 -3.49
CA ARG A 35 13.70 -0.38 -2.39
C ARG A 35 14.86 0.59 -2.56
N THR A 36 16.05 0.07 -2.85
CA THR A 36 17.26 0.90 -2.99
C THR A 36 17.16 1.90 -4.13
N ALA A 37 16.52 1.50 -5.24
CA ALA A 37 16.37 2.35 -6.42
C ALA A 37 15.32 3.47 -6.20
N LEU A 38 14.33 3.23 -5.35
CA LEU A 38 13.25 4.19 -5.05
C LEU A 38 13.68 5.28 -4.06
N GLY A 39 14.70 5.01 -3.24
CA GLY A 39 15.16 5.93 -2.20
C GLY A 39 14.16 6.09 -1.05
N LYS A 40 14.47 6.99 -0.11
CA LYS A 40 13.69 7.16 1.14
C LYS A 40 12.35 7.90 0.96
N GLY A 41 12.22 8.69 -0.09
CA GLY A 41 11.05 9.58 -0.25
C GLY A 41 11.10 10.83 0.65
N PRO A 42 10.05 11.68 0.60
CA PRO A 42 10.00 12.92 1.37
C PRO A 42 9.92 12.68 2.88
N GLU A 43 10.44 13.62 3.65
CA GLU A 43 10.21 13.70 5.10
C GLU A 43 8.75 14.12 5.36
N LEU A 44 8.19 13.58 6.43
CA LEU A 44 6.81 13.84 6.87
C LEU A 44 6.80 14.22 8.34
N THR A 45 5.69 14.75 8.81
CA THR A 45 5.50 15.11 10.23
C THR A 45 5.66 13.90 11.14
N ALA A 46 5.09 12.76 10.75
CA ALA A 46 5.28 11.50 11.46
C ALA A 46 5.10 10.29 10.53
N VAL A 47 5.79 9.21 10.87
CA VAL A 47 5.56 7.87 10.33
C VAL A 47 5.47 6.92 11.52
N THR A 48 4.36 6.18 11.61
CA THR A 48 4.04 5.36 12.80
C THR A 48 3.57 3.97 12.39
N GLU A 49 4.14 2.95 13.00
CA GLU A 49 3.66 1.58 12.84
C GLU A 49 2.29 1.41 13.53
N LEU A 50 1.42 0.64 12.91
CA LEU A 50 0.06 0.38 13.38
C LEU A 50 -0.19 -1.12 13.53
N GLN A 51 -1.13 -1.43 14.42
CA GLN A 51 -1.85 -2.69 14.42
C GLN A 51 -3.32 -2.38 14.11
N ILE A 52 -3.76 -2.79 12.95
CA ILE A 52 -5.11 -2.55 12.45
C ILE A 52 -5.97 -3.75 12.85
N PRO A 53 -7.02 -3.57 13.66
CA PRO A 53 -7.89 -4.67 14.06
C PRO A 53 -8.67 -5.20 12.85
N THR A 54 -8.73 -6.52 12.73
CA THR A 54 -9.48 -7.23 11.72
C THR A 54 -10.32 -8.33 12.35
N ARG A 55 -11.28 -8.90 11.63
CA ARG A 55 -12.10 -10.05 12.06
C ARG A 55 -11.25 -11.29 12.43
N SER A 56 -10.02 -11.36 11.91
CA SER A 56 -9.07 -12.47 12.17
C SER A 56 -8.00 -12.14 13.21
N GLY A 57 -8.12 -10.99 13.91
CA GLY A 57 -7.14 -10.51 14.89
C GLY A 57 -6.63 -9.12 14.55
N SER A 58 -5.42 -9.00 14.03
CA SER A 58 -4.88 -7.73 13.54
C SER A 58 -3.90 -7.95 12.39
N VAL A 59 -3.75 -6.93 11.56
CA VAL A 59 -2.68 -6.85 10.56
C VAL A 59 -1.82 -5.62 10.83
N SER A 60 -0.55 -5.70 10.43
CA SER A 60 0.35 -4.55 10.51
C SER A 60 -0.05 -3.49 9.50
N GLY A 61 0.27 -2.26 9.79
CA GLY A 61 0.13 -1.15 8.87
C GLY A 61 1.11 -0.05 9.23
N ARG A 62 1.26 0.92 8.33
CA ARG A 62 2.10 2.09 8.58
C ARG A 62 1.33 3.35 8.20
N LEU A 63 1.29 4.30 9.14
CA LEU A 63 0.64 5.58 8.98
C LEU A 63 1.67 6.65 8.61
N PHE A 64 1.37 7.41 7.59
CA PHE A 64 2.18 8.52 7.09
C PHE A 64 1.40 9.83 7.27
N LEU A 65 1.84 10.66 8.19
CA LEU A 65 1.21 11.94 8.51
C LEU A 65 1.98 13.09 7.84
N PRO A 66 1.40 13.77 6.83
CA PRO A 66 2.10 14.86 6.13
C PRO A 66 2.17 16.15 6.94
N SER A 67 1.10 16.48 7.68
CA SER A 67 0.97 17.69 8.48
C SER A 67 0.00 17.46 9.65
N GLU A 68 -0.05 18.41 10.60
CA GLU A 68 -1.01 18.36 11.72
C GLU A 68 -2.47 18.55 11.29
N ASN A 69 -2.72 19.10 10.10
CA ASN A 69 -4.03 19.39 9.55
C ASN A 69 -4.21 18.71 8.18
N PRO A 70 -4.30 17.39 8.11
CA PRO A 70 -4.43 16.68 6.84
C PRO A 70 -5.79 16.94 6.18
N LEU A 71 -5.84 16.84 4.86
CA LEU A 71 -7.03 17.09 4.05
C LEU A 71 -7.95 15.86 3.92
N GLY A 72 -7.46 14.67 4.24
CA GLY A 72 -8.20 13.41 4.11
C GLY A 72 -7.44 12.24 4.69
N VAL A 73 -8.02 11.05 4.56
CA VAL A 73 -7.42 9.77 4.92
C VAL A 73 -7.41 8.88 3.67
N VAL A 74 -6.25 8.36 3.30
CA VAL A 74 -6.06 7.40 2.21
C VAL A 74 -5.69 6.05 2.81
N VAL A 75 -6.45 5.01 2.53
CA VAL A 75 -6.04 3.62 2.75
C VAL A 75 -5.42 3.11 1.47
N TYR A 76 -4.16 2.71 1.53
CA TYR A 76 -3.42 2.20 0.38
C TYR A 76 -3.14 0.72 0.52
N LEU A 77 -3.56 -0.04 -0.50
CA LEU A 77 -3.36 -1.48 -0.63
C LEU A 77 -2.33 -1.73 -1.72
N HIS A 78 -1.21 -2.35 -1.37
CA HIS A 78 -0.08 -2.52 -2.29
C HIS A 78 -0.32 -3.61 -3.34
N GLY A 79 0.39 -3.52 -4.46
CA GLY A 79 0.46 -4.57 -5.47
C GLY A 79 1.37 -5.72 -5.07
N GLY A 80 1.52 -6.69 -5.98
CA GLY A 80 2.39 -7.86 -5.78
C GLY A 80 1.69 -9.20 -6.00
N GLY A 81 0.58 -9.23 -6.77
CA GLY A 81 -0.12 -10.46 -7.15
C GLY A 81 -0.73 -11.21 -5.98
N TRP A 82 -1.07 -10.54 -4.87
CA TRP A 82 -1.55 -11.11 -3.60
C TRP A 82 -0.54 -12.05 -2.92
N VAL A 83 0.70 -12.11 -3.39
CA VAL A 83 1.76 -13.02 -2.93
C VAL A 83 2.97 -12.29 -2.41
N ALA A 84 3.29 -11.13 -2.97
CA ALA A 84 4.46 -10.33 -2.65
C ALA A 84 4.08 -8.92 -2.23
N GLY A 85 5.04 -8.20 -1.66
CA GLY A 85 4.89 -6.86 -1.11
C GLY A 85 4.97 -6.86 0.41
N ALA A 86 5.49 -5.78 0.95
CA ALA A 86 5.59 -5.50 2.37
C ALA A 86 5.60 -3.99 2.58
N LEU A 87 5.38 -3.52 3.81
CA LEU A 87 5.36 -2.09 4.14
C LEU A 87 6.59 -1.34 3.62
N ASP A 88 7.78 -1.94 3.75
CA ASP A 88 9.03 -1.30 3.31
C ASP A 88 9.16 -1.17 1.79
N ASP A 89 8.51 -2.04 1.02
CA ASP A 89 8.56 -2.00 -0.45
C ASP A 89 7.79 -0.79 -1.00
N PHE A 90 6.78 -0.34 -0.25
CA PHE A 90 5.88 0.74 -0.63
C PHE A 90 6.02 2.00 0.23
N ASP A 91 6.99 2.05 1.17
CA ASP A 91 7.24 3.19 2.05
C ASP A 91 7.45 4.49 1.26
N THR A 92 8.36 4.46 0.27
CA THR A 92 8.65 5.63 -0.58
C THR A 92 7.42 6.10 -1.35
N LEU A 93 6.61 5.18 -1.86
CA LEU A 93 5.37 5.52 -2.57
C LEU A 93 4.36 6.16 -1.62
N ALA A 94 4.13 5.55 -0.45
CA ALA A 94 3.19 6.07 0.55
C ALA A 94 3.59 7.46 1.05
N ARG A 95 4.90 7.71 1.27
CA ARG A 95 5.41 9.05 1.60
C ARG A 95 5.11 10.07 0.51
N ASN A 96 5.33 9.72 -0.76
CA ASN A 96 5.02 10.59 -1.88
C ASN A 96 3.52 10.88 -2.01
N ILE A 97 2.67 9.88 -1.80
CA ILE A 97 1.21 10.07 -1.78
C ILE A 97 0.83 11.03 -0.66
N ALA A 98 1.28 10.78 0.58
CA ALA A 98 0.98 11.62 1.73
C ALA A 98 1.43 13.06 1.51
N HIS A 99 2.69 13.25 1.08
CA HIS A 99 3.27 14.58 0.86
C HIS A 99 2.54 15.38 -0.22
N ARG A 100 2.16 14.74 -1.34
CA ARG A 100 1.54 15.43 -2.48
C ARG A 100 0.04 15.65 -2.32
N SER A 101 -0.64 14.75 -1.63
CA SER A 101 -2.09 14.85 -1.41
C SER A 101 -2.45 15.63 -0.16
N GLU A 102 -1.48 15.89 0.72
CA GLU A 102 -1.70 16.42 2.07
C GLU A 102 -2.68 15.59 2.90
N CYS A 103 -2.84 14.30 2.57
CA CYS A 103 -3.69 13.36 3.29
C CYS A 103 -2.85 12.44 4.18
N VAL A 104 -3.42 11.99 5.30
CA VAL A 104 -2.88 10.82 6.01
C VAL A 104 -2.96 9.62 5.08
N VAL A 105 -1.86 8.86 4.96
CA VAL A 105 -1.86 7.59 4.25
C VAL A 105 -1.71 6.46 5.24
N VAL A 106 -2.56 5.45 5.15
CA VAL A 106 -2.44 4.17 5.86
C VAL A 106 -2.09 3.11 4.85
N LEU A 107 -0.85 2.65 4.87
CA LEU A 107 -0.40 1.51 4.09
C LEU A 107 -0.69 0.23 4.88
N VAL A 108 -1.39 -0.71 4.30
CA VAL A 108 -1.86 -1.94 4.95
C VAL A 108 -1.01 -3.12 4.52
N ASP A 109 -0.52 -3.89 5.48
CA ASP A 109 0.19 -5.15 5.28
C ASP A 109 -0.83 -6.31 5.34
N TYR A 110 -1.71 -6.36 4.34
CA TYR A 110 -2.75 -7.37 4.29
C TYR A 110 -2.15 -8.77 4.07
N ARG A 111 -2.81 -9.80 4.57
CA ARG A 111 -2.36 -11.19 4.49
C ARG A 111 -2.21 -11.68 3.05
N LEU A 112 -1.07 -12.31 2.77
CA LEU A 112 -0.66 -12.75 1.44
C LEU A 112 -0.78 -14.27 1.27
N ALA A 113 -1.07 -14.70 0.05
CA ALA A 113 -0.95 -16.08 -0.36
C ALA A 113 0.54 -16.47 -0.54
N PRO A 114 0.88 -17.74 -0.45
CA PRO A 114 0.02 -18.91 -0.21
C PRO A 114 -0.30 -19.15 1.27
N GLU A 115 0.35 -18.44 2.20
CA GLU A 115 0.16 -18.64 3.64
C GLU A 115 -1.28 -18.35 4.06
N PHE A 116 -1.88 -17.33 3.44
CA PHE A 116 -3.25 -16.91 3.68
C PHE A 116 -3.97 -16.72 2.34
N PRO A 117 -4.56 -17.80 1.78
CA PRO A 117 -5.23 -17.73 0.49
C PRO A 117 -6.50 -16.87 0.57
N PHE A 118 -7.06 -16.55 -0.61
CA PHE A 118 -8.36 -15.90 -0.70
C PHE A 118 -9.40 -16.58 0.22
N PRO A 119 -10.20 -15.80 0.98
CA PRO A 119 -10.41 -14.36 0.89
C PRO A 119 -9.60 -13.52 1.90
N ALA A 120 -8.57 -14.05 2.56
CA ALA A 120 -7.92 -13.41 3.71
C ALA A 120 -7.48 -11.96 3.46
N GLY A 121 -6.79 -11.69 2.35
CA GLY A 121 -6.35 -10.33 2.02
C GLY A 121 -7.51 -9.37 1.72
N LEU A 122 -8.61 -9.86 1.15
CA LEU A 122 -9.82 -9.06 0.95
C LEU A 122 -10.49 -8.70 2.27
N GLU A 123 -10.62 -9.66 3.18
CA GLU A 123 -11.17 -9.43 4.52
C GLU A 123 -10.37 -8.39 5.30
N ASP A 124 -9.03 -8.45 5.20
CA ASP A 124 -8.15 -7.47 5.84
C ASP A 124 -8.32 -6.07 5.22
N ALA A 125 -8.50 -6.00 3.89
CA ALA A 125 -8.77 -4.74 3.19
C ALA A 125 -10.09 -4.11 3.64
N GLU A 126 -11.17 -4.89 3.69
CA GLU A 126 -12.48 -4.43 4.16
C GLU A 126 -12.42 -3.91 5.61
N ASP A 127 -11.79 -4.70 6.50
CA ASP A 127 -11.71 -4.35 7.92
C ASP A 127 -10.82 -3.11 8.13
N SER A 128 -9.75 -2.97 7.34
CA SER A 128 -8.89 -1.78 7.36
C SER A 128 -9.64 -0.53 6.91
N LEU A 129 -10.51 -0.62 5.93
CA LEU A 129 -11.36 0.50 5.49
C LEU A 129 -12.37 0.90 6.57
N ARG A 130 -13.05 -0.07 7.19
CA ARG A 130 -13.99 0.18 8.30
C ARG A 130 -13.29 0.85 9.48
N TRP A 131 -12.09 0.38 9.83
CA TRP A 131 -11.28 0.97 10.89
C TRP A 131 -10.86 2.40 10.56
N ALA A 132 -10.40 2.63 9.32
CA ALA A 132 -9.92 3.93 8.87
C ALA A 132 -11.03 4.99 8.77
N ASP A 133 -12.30 4.59 8.64
CA ASP A 133 -13.43 5.53 8.60
C ASP A 133 -13.55 6.37 9.88
N GLY A 134 -13.05 5.89 11.01
CA GLY A 134 -12.98 6.64 12.26
C GLY A 134 -11.73 7.49 12.47
N LEU A 135 -10.71 7.31 11.62
CA LEU A 135 -9.36 7.87 11.87
C LEU A 135 -9.33 9.40 11.77
N TRP A 136 -10.21 10.00 10.97
CA TRP A 136 -10.29 11.45 10.79
C TRP A 136 -10.47 12.21 12.11
N SER A 137 -11.16 11.61 13.09
CA SER A 137 -11.45 12.26 14.39
C SER A 137 -10.19 12.59 15.21
N ARG A 138 -9.05 11.97 14.87
CA ARG A 138 -7.76 12.27 15.51
C ARG A 138 -7.13 13.57 15.00
N TYR A 139 -7.56 14.06 13.83
CA TYR A 139 -6.91 15.15 13.12
C TYR A 139 -7.83 16.32 12.83
N SER A 140 -9.15 16.13 12.91
CA SER A 140 -10.12 17.17 12.56
C SER A 140 -11.37 17.11 13.44
N LYS A 141 -12.01 18.27 13.63
CA LYS A 141 -13.34 18.37 14.25
C LYS A 141 -14.47 18.04 13.27
N SER A 142 -14.20 18.08 11.99
CA SER A 142 -15.13 17.74 10.91
C SER A 142 -14.69 16.48 10.19
N ARG A 143 -15.64 15.69 9.68
CA ARG A 143 -15.34 14.47 8.93
C ARG A 143 -14.47 14.80 7.71
N LEU A 144 -13.35 14.11 7.60
CA LEU A 144 -12.48 14.17 6.44
C LEU A 144 -12.88 13.08 5.43
N PRO A 145 -12.63 13.29 4.14
CA PRO A 145 -12.88 12.26 3.13
C PRO A 145 -11.98 11.03 3.38
N LEU A 146 -12.58 9.85 3.27
CA LEU A 146 -11.88 8.57 3.22
C LEU A 146 -11.73 8.16 1.74
N ILE A 147 -10.52 7.87 1.35
CA ILE A 147 -10.12 7.50 -0.01
C ILE A 147 -9.48 6.11 0.08
N VAL A 148 -9.80 5.24 -0.86
CA VAL A 148 -9.08 3.98 -1.02
C VAL A 148 -8.32 3.99 -2.34
N GLY A 149 -7.11 3.48 -2.32
CA GLY A 149 -6.26 3.34 -3.50
C GLY A 149 -5.39 2.10 -3.42
N GLY A 150 -4.80 1.76 -4.54
CA GLY A 150 -3.86 0.65 -4.64
C GLY A 150 -3.35 0.51 -6.06
N ASP A 151 -2.36 -0.34 -6.24
CA ASP A 151 -1.83 -0.71 -7.54
C ASP A 151 -2.02 -2.20 -7.81
N SER A 152 -2.24 -2.59 -9.08
CA SER A 152 -2.32 -4.00 -9.49
C SER A 152 -3.30 -4.81 -8.61
N ALA A 153 -2.80 -5.85 -7.91
CA ALA A 153 -3.59 -6.66 -6.98
C ALA A 153 -4.24 -5.82 -5.87
N GLY A 154 -3.54 -4.81 -5.36
CA GLY A 154 -4.07 -3.88 -4.36
C GLY A 154 -5.20 -3.00 -4.91
N ALA A 155 -5.14 -2.60 -6.18
CA ALA A 155 -6.23 -1.88 -6.83
C ALA A 155 -7.48 -2.76 -6.97
N ASN A 156 -7.30 -4.04 -7.26
CA ASN A 156 -8.40 -5.01 -7.29
C ASN A 156 -9.05 -5.12 -5.90
N LEU A 157 -8.24 -5.31 -4.84
CA LEU A 157 -8.76 -5.35 -3.46
C LEU A 157 -9.49 -4.06 -3.09
N ALA A 158 -8.95 -2.89 -3.47
CA ALA A 158 -9.55 -1.59 -3.18
C ALA A 158 -10.97 -1.48 -3.77
N ILE A 159 -11.13 -1.84 -5.06
CA ILE A 159 -12.42 -1.79 -5.74
C ILE A 159 -13.42 -2.76 -5.12
N VAL A 160 -13.00 -4.00 -4.84
CA VAL A 160 -13.89 -5.01 -4.27
C VAL A 160 -14.29 -4.66 -2.84
N ALA A 161 -13.34 -4.23 -2.00
CA ALA A 161 -13.61 -3.86 -0.61
C ALA A 161 -14.58 -2.67 -0.49
N VAL A 162 -14.46 -1.65 -1.35
CA VAL A 162 -15.40 -0.51 -1.35
C VAL A 162 -16.82 -0.94 -1.71
N ASN A 163 -16.99 -1.86 -2.65
CA ASN A 163 -18.32 -2.35 -3.04
C ASN A 163 -18.96 -3.24 -1.97
N ALA A 164 -18.21 -3.71 -0.97
CA ALA A 164 -18.70 -4.53 0.14
C ALA A 164 -19.02 -3.72 1.41
N LEU A 165 -18.80 -2.41 1.41
CA LEU A 165 -19.10 -1.49 2.53
C LEU A 165 -20.48 -0.89 2.43
#